data_db4996c443f50298434b25235f4c5d3d
#
_entry.id   db4996c443f50298434b25235f4c5d3d
#
_cell.length_a   1.000
_cell.length_b   1.000
_cell.length_c   1.000
_cell.angle_alpha   90.00
_cell.angle_beta   90.00
_cell.angle_gamma   90.00
#
_symmetry.space_group_name_H-M   'P 1'
#
loop_
_entity.id
_entity.type
_entity.pdbx_description
1 polymer ?
#
loop_
_entity_poly.entity_id
_entity_poly.type
_entity_poly.pdbx_seq_one_letter_code
_entity_poly.pdbx_strand_id
1 'polypeptide(L)'
;MADAAPSSGRPETWQAAFDLIRTRGYEHRAEPFKLVSGQLSHDYIDGKYAIDTGERLTTVSRAVAELAALHGIEFDAVGGLTMGADPLAHGVAMVTGKAWFSVRKEQKQRGREQWIEGTRLEPGTRVLLVDDVISTGGSTEIAFDRVAAVGAVVTGVIPMVDRGDVAAGRFAKRNVPFAALVTYRDLGIEPVKDV
;
A
#
# COMPACT_ATOMS: atom_id res chain seq x y z
N MET A 1 -31.92 -8.66 11.35
CA MET A 1 -30.48 -8.28 11.25
C MET A 1 -29.78 -9.53 10.78
N ALA A 2 -29.46 -9.61 9.51
CA ALA A 2 -28.75 -10.76 8.94
C ALA A 2 -27.26 -10.60 9.21
N ASP A 3 -26.74 -11.51 10.00
CA ASP A 3 -25.32 -11.70 10.24
C ASP A 3 -24.69 -12.12 8.89
N ALA A 4 -23.98 -11.19 8.24
CA ALA A 4 -23.25 -11.51 7.02
C ALA A 4 -22.05 -12.36 7.43
N ALA A 5 -22.08 -13.63 7.04
CA ALA A 5 -20.92 -14.52 7.18
C ALA A 5 -19.66 -13.85 6.60
N PRO A 6 -18.48 -13.98 7.22
CA PRO A 6 -17.26 -13.41 6.70
C PRO A 6 -17.01 -13.98 5.31
N SER A 7 -16.90 -13.08 4.31
CA SER A 7 -16.56 -13.46 2.94
C SER A 7 -15.18 -14.12 2.97
N SER A 8 -15.07 -15.35 2.48
CA SER A 8 -13.86 -16.19 2.45
C SER A 8 -12.73 -15.54 1.62
N GLY A 9 -12.02 -14.54 2.18
CA GLY A 9 -10.94 -13.83 1.50
C GLY A 9 -10.60 -12.45 2.08
N ARG A 10 -11.29 -11.99 3.13
CA ARG A 10 -10.99 -10.73 3.81
C ARG A 10 -10.35 -10.96 5.17
N PRO A 11 -9.41 -10.09 5.63
CA PRO A 11 -8.87 -10.10 6.98
C PRO A 11 -9.96 -10.00 8.05
N GLU A 12 -9.70 -10.55 9.23
CA GLU A 12 -10.60 -10.42 10.38
C GLU A 12 -10.81 -8.94 10.76
N THR A 13 -9.74 -8.15 10.69
CA THR A 13 -9.78 -6.71 11.00
C THR A 13 -10.21 -5.84 9.81
N TRP A 14 -10.59 -6.43 8.68
CA TRP A 14 -10.90 -5.70 7.45
C TRP A 14 -11.99 -4.64 7.63
N GLN A 15 -13.10 -5.00 8.31
CA GLN A 15 -14.23 -4.06 8.45
C GLN A 15 -13.81 -2.80 9.22
N ALA A 16 -13.07 -2.96 10.32
CA ALA A 16 -12.58 -1.83 11.11
C ALA A 16 -11.63 -0.94 10.28
N ALA A 17 -10.73 -1.54 9.51
CA ALA A 17 -9.83 -0.81 8.62
C ALA A 17 -10.59 -0.10 7.49
N PHE A 18 -11.57 -0.75 6.87
CA PHE A 18 -12.44 -0.17 5.84
C PHE A 18 -13.22 1.04 6.36
N ASP A 19 -13.81 0.94 7.56
CA ASP A 19 -14.57 2.03 8.17
C ASP A 19 -13.68 3.25 8.44
N LEU A 20 -12.44 3.05 8.90
CA LEU A 20 -11.46 4.12 9.06
C LEU A 20 -11.12 4.79 7.73
N ILE A 21 -10.83 4.01 6.69
CA ILE A 21 -10.50 4.52 5.37
C ILE A 21 -11.68 5.29 4.79
N ARG A 22 -12.89 4.73 4.86
CA ARG A 22 -14.11 5.33 4.31
C ARG A 22 -14.50 6.63 5.02
N THR A 23 -14.43 6.66 6.36
CA THR A 23 -14.94 7.80 7.14
C THR A 23 -13.93 8.92 7.32
N ARG A 24 -12.63 8.63 7.18
CA ARG A 24 -11.57 9.59 7.43
C ARG A 24 -10.67 9.86 6.23
N GLY A 25 -10.36 8.84 5.45
CA GLY A 25 -9.46 8.96 4.31
C GLY A 25 -10.17 9.30 3.00
N TYR A 26 -11.47 9.11 2.91
CA TYR A 26 -12.26 9.37 1.71
C TYR A 26 -13.14 10.61 1.86
N GLU A 27 -13.18 11.45 0.81
CA GLU A 27 -14.00 12.65 0.70
C GLU A 27 -14.60 12.73 -0.71
N HIS A 28 -15.93 12.88 -0.79
CA HIS A 28 -16.59 13.26 -2.03
C HIS A 28 -16.72 14.78 -2.11
N ARG A 29 -16.11 15.39 -3.11
CA ARG A 29 -16.09 16.84 -3.31
C ARG A 29 -17.18 17.30 -4.28
N ALA A 30 -17.86 18.38 -3.95
CA ALA A 30 -18.87 18.99 -4.83
C ALA A 30 -18.26 19.43 -6.17
N GLU A 31 -17.03 19.95 -6.14
CA GLU A 31 -16.30 20.35 -7.34
C GLU A 31 -15.21 19.32 -7.69
N PRO A 32 -15.10 18.94 -8.98
CA PRO A 32 -14.08 18.00 -9.40
C PRO A 32 -12.68 18.62 -9.32
N PHE A 33 -11.69 17.81 -8.99
CA PHE A 33 -10.28 18.19 -9.02
C PHE A 33 -9.50 17.29 -9.98
N LYS A 34 -8.34 17.79 -10.42
CA LYS A 34 -7.48 17.08 -11.36
C LYS A 34 -6.57 16.11 -10.59
N LEU A 35 -6.62 14.84 -10.98
CA LEU A 35 -5.70 13.81 -10.49
C LEU A 35 -4.32 13.96 -11.13
N VAL A 36 -3.31 13.26 -10.59
CA VAL A 36 -1.96 13.20 -11.17
C VAL A 36 -2.00 12.62 -12.60
N SER A 37 -2.92 11.69 -12.88
CA SER A 37 -3.17 11.15 -14.23
C SER A 37 -3.74 12.19 -15.21
N GLY A 38 -4.18 13.36 -14.75
CA GLY A 38 -4.87 14.36 -15.55
C GLY A 38 -6.40 14.21 -15.59
N GLN A 39 -6.95 13.09 -15.15
CA GLN A 39 -8.38 12.82 -15.05
C GLN A 39 -9.04 13.72 -13.98
N LEU A 40 -10.27 14.18 -14.24
CA LEU A 40 -11.08 14.85 -13.24
C LEU A 40 -11.81 13.82 -12.36
N SER A 41 -11.86 14.08 -11.07
CA SER A 41 -12.58 13.25 -10.11
C SER A 41 -13.21 14.10 -9.01
N HIS A 42 -14.35 13.65 -8.51
CA HIS A 42 -14.96 14.17 -7.29
C HIS A 42 -14.47 13.44 -6.03
N ASP A 43 -13.85 12.27 -6.21
CA ASP A 43 -13.49 11.38 -5.13
C ASP A 43 -12.03 11.58 -4.74
N TYR A 44 -11.80 12.12 -3.57
CA TYR A 44 -10.48 12.34 -3.01
C TYR A 44 -10.17 11.29 -1.94
N ILE A 45 -8.97 10.73 -2.00
CA ILE A 45 -8.49 9.78 -0.99
C ILE A 45 -7.16 10.28 -0.44
N ASP A 46 -7.11 10.58 0.86
CA ASP A 46 -5.89 10.78 1.62
C ASP A 46 -5.76 9.67 2.66
N GLY A 47 -5.00 8.65 2.30
CA GLY A 47 -4.79 7.49 3.17
C GLY A 47 -4.16 7.84 4.52
N LYS A 48 -3.36 8.89 4.58
CA LYS A 48 -2.69 9.31 5.83
C LYS A 48 -3.68 9.78 6.90
N TYR A 49 -4.80 10.40 6.53
CA TYR A 49 -5.86 10.74 7.48
C TYR A 49 -6.57 9.52 8.07
N ALA A 50 -6.60 8.39 7.36
CA ALA A 50 -7.17 7.15 7.90
C ALA A 50 -6.30 6.54 9.00
N ILE A 51 -5.00 6.85 9.02
CA ILE A 51 -3.99 6.25 9.91
C ILE A 51 -3.22 7.29 10.74
N ASP A 52 -3.81 8.45 10.99
CA ASP A 52 -3.18 9.61 11.63
C ASP A 52 -2.95 9.48 13.15
N THR A 53 -3.39 8.37 13.77
CA THR A 53 -3.12 8.05 15.17
C THR A 53 -2.53 6.65 15.30
N GLY A 54 -1.81 6.39 16.41
CA GLY A 54 -1.21 5.08 16.66
C GLY A 54 -2.23 3.93 16.70
N GLU A 55 -3.42 4.17 17.24
CA GLU A 55 -4.52 3.19 17.27
C GLU A 55 -5.01 2.85 15.86
N ARG A 56 -5.30 3.85 15.04
CA ARG A 56 -5.76 3.69 13.65
C ARG A 56 -4.69 3.03 12.78
N LEU A 57 -3.45 3.50 12.91
CA LEU A 57 -2.32 2.90 12.23
C LEU A 57 -2.19 1.42 12.59
N THR A 58 -2.30 1.07 13.88
CA THR A 58 -2.24 -0.33 14.35
C THR A 58 -3.36 -1.17 13.73
N THR A 59 -4.61 -0.66 13.69
CA THR A 59 -5.77 -1.36 13.12
C THR A 59 -5.55 -1.67 11.64
N VAL A 60 -5.19 -0.67 10.86
CA VAL A 60 -4.97 -0.85 9.40
C VAL A 60 -3.74 -1.73 9.14
N SER A 61 -2.68 -1.59 9.93
CA SER A 61 -1.47 -2.40 9.78
C SER A 61 -1.71 -3.89 10.08
N ARG A 62 -2.56 -4.20 11.07
CA ARG A 62 -2.99 -5.58 11.33
C ARG A 62 -3.76 -6.15 10.15
N ALA A 63 -4.71 -5.39 9.59
CA ALA A 63 -5.45 -5.82 8.42
C ALA A 63 -4.54 -6.10 7.21
N VAL A 64 -3.50 -5.29 6.99
CA VAL A 64 -2.49 -5.53 5.94
C VAL A 64 -1.69 -6.80 6.23
N ALA A 65 -1.26 -7.02 7.48
CA ALA A 65 -0.51 -8.22 7.87
C ALA A 65 -1.35 -9.50 7.71
N GLU A 66 -2.63 -9.46 8.11
CA GLU A 66 -3.58 -10.54 7.92
C GLU A 66 -3.84 -10.82 6.44
N LEU A 67 -3.95 -9.76 5.61
CA LEU A 67 -4.12 -9.91 4.17
C LEU A 67 -2.89 -10.56 3.52
N ALA A 68 -1.68 -10.19 3.94
CA ALA A 68 -0.45 -10.83 3.49
C ALA A 68 -0.46 -12.34 3.83
N ALA A 69 -0.84 -12.70 5.05
CA ALA A 69 -0.94 -14.09 5.49
C ALA A 69 -2.00 -14.87 4.69
N LEU A 70 -3.18 -14.28 4.43
CA LEU A 70 -4.24 -14.90 3.61
C LEU A 70 -3.79 -15.20 2.18
N HIS A 71 -2.92 -14.37 1.62
CA HIS A 71 -2.34 -14.56 0.29
C HIS A 71 -1.04 -15.37 0.27
N GLY A 72 -0.59 -15.91 1.41
CA GLY A 72 0.66 -16.66 1.52
C GLY A 72 1.90 -15.79 1.23
N ILE A 73 1.81 -14.48 1.40
CA ILE A 73 2.92 -13.54 1.18
C ILE A 73 3.81 -13.52 2.42
N GLU A 74 4.93 -14.22 2.34
CA GLU A 74 5.95 -14.20 3.37
C GLU A 74 6.98 -13.10 3.09
N PHE A 75 7.37 -12.35 4.12
CA PHE A 75 8.35 -11.27 4.00
C PHE A 75 9.21 -11.14 5.26
N ASP A 76 10.41 -10.60 5.09
CA ASP A 76 11.39 -10.34 6.14
C ASP A 76 11.44 -8.84 6.47
N ALA A 77 11.12 -7.99 5.47
CA ALA A 77 11.04 -6.56 5.60
C ALA A 77 9.84 -5.99 4.84
N VAL A 78 9.33 -4.85 5.29
CA VAL A 78 8.21 -4.13 4.66
C VAL A 78 8.61 -2.68 4.40
N GLY A 79 8.21 -2.14 3.26
CA GLY A 79 8.53 -0.76 2.88
C GLY A 79 7.81 -0.31 1.61
N GLY A 80 8.22 0.85 1.09
CA GLY A 80 7.67 1.41 -0.14
C GLY A 80 8.25 2.78 -0.44
N LEU A 81 7.68 3.48 -1.41
CA LEU A 81 8.17 4.79 -1.81
C LEU A 81 7.79 5.86 -0.79
N THR A 82 8.78 6.62 -0.32
CA THR A 82 8.55 7.74 0.59
C THR A 82 7.69 8.81 -0.11
N MET A 83 6.77 9.47 0.53
CA MET A 83 6.36 9.50 1.94
C MET A 83 5.05 8.70 2.18
N GLY A 84 4.33 8.33 1.10
CA GLY A 84 3.02 7.67 1.20
C GLY A 84 3.09 6.34 1.95
N ALA A 85 4.08 5.51 1.62
CA ALA A 85 4.25 4.19 2.22
C ALA A 85 4.75 4.20 3.66
N ASP A 86 5.50 5.22 4.09
CA ASP A 86 6.29 5.18 5.33
C ASP A 86 5.46 4.88 6.58
N PRO A 87 4.34 5.59 6.87
CA PRO A 87 3.56 5.30 8.07
C PRO A 87 3.05 3.86 8.11
N LEU A 88 2.53 3.37 6.98
CA LEU A 88 1.99 2.02 6.87
C LEU A 88 3.10 0.96 7.03
N ALA A 89 4.25 1.16 6.41
CA ALA A 89 5.40 0.27 6.51
C ALA A 89 5.88 0.15 7.98
N HIS A 90 6.00 1.27 8.68
CA HIS A 90 6.35 1.28 10.11
C HIS A 90 5.30 0.56 10.95
N GLY A 91 4.01 0.82 10.70
CA GLY A 91 2.93 0.17 11.41
C GLY A 91 2.90 -1.35 11.19
N VAL A 92 3.04 -1.81 9.95
CA VAL A 92 3.12 -3.25 9.63
C VAL A 92 4.36 -3.89 10.27
N ALA A 93 5.51 -3.23 10.22
CA ALA A 93 6.72 -3.73 10.89
C ALA A 93 6.51 -3.87 12.39
N MET A 94 5.85 -2.90 13.05
CA MET A 94 5.55 -2.95 14.49
C MET A 94 4.62 -4.12 14.85
N VAL A 95 3.56 -4.36 14.11
CA VAL A 95 2.58 -5.41 14.44
C VAL A 95 3.08 -6.82 14.08
N THR A 96 4.04 -6.94 13.15
CA THR A 96 4.59 -8.23 12.70
C THR A 96 5.95 -8.57 13.31
N GLY A 97 6.64 -7.60 13.94
CA GLY A 97 8.01 -7.75 14.40
C GLY A 97 9.04 -7.84 13.26
N LYS A 98 8.67 -7.49 12.02
CA LYS A 98 9.55 -7.51 10.86
C LYS A 98 10.36 -6.21 10.73
N ALA A 99 11.38 -6.23 9.88
CA ALA A 99 12.15 -5.03 9.57
C ALA A 99 11.36 -4.06 8.69
N TRP A 100 11.74 -2.78 8.70
CA TRP A 100 11.18 -1.78 7.79
C TRP A 100 12.28 -1.12 6.94
N PHE A 101 11.89 -0.62 5.77
CA PHE A 101 12.70 0.23 4.92
C PHE A 101 11.85 1.29 4.21
N SER A 102 12.49 2.36 3.76
CA SER A 102 11.87 3.38 2.91
C SER A 102 12.66 3.55 1.62
N VAL A 103 11.97 3.70 0.50
CA VAL A 103 12.58 3.97 -0.79
C VAL A 103 12.44 5.45 -1.10
N ARG A 104 13.55 6.14 -1.34
CA ARG A 104 13.59 7.58 -1.65
C ARG A 104 13.17 7.83 -3.10
N LYS A 105 12.48 8.97 -3.33
CA LYS A 105 12.20 9.46 -4.69
C LYS A 105 13.49 9.93 -5.39
N GLU A 106 14.38 10.55 -4.62
CA GLU A 106 15.66 11.08 -5.10
C GLU A 106 16.83 10.44 -4.35
N GLN A 107 17.95 10.27 -5.05
CA GLN A 107 19.16 9.70 -4.46
C GLN A 107 19.76 10.67 -3.43
N LYS A 108 20.28 10.13 -2.33
CA LYS A 108 20.96 10.91 -1.31
C LYS A 108 22.28 11.46 -1.88
N GLN A 109 22.43 12.79 -1.91
CA GLN A 109 23.61 13.45 -2.49
C GLN A 109 24.82 13.50 -1.54
N ARG A 110 24.66 13.13 -0.25
CA ARG A 110 25.73 13.15 0.76
C ARG A 110 25.83 11.82 1.49
N GLY A 111 27.04 11.36 1.73
CA GLY A 111 27.32 10.07 2.35
C GLY A 111 27.32 8.94 1.33
N ARG A 112 26.78 7.76 1.72
CA ARG A 112 26.56 6.67 0.75
C ARG A 112 25.39 7.06 -0.14
N GLU A 113 25.58 7.04 -1.45
CA GLU A 113 24.52 7.22 -2.45
C GLU A 113 23.52 6.06 -2.31
N GLN A 114 22.48 6.25 -1.50
CA GLN A 114 21.52 5.21 -1.20
C GLN A 114 20.13 5.64 -1.62
N TRP A 115 19.41 4.71 -2.23
CA TRP A 115 17.98 4.83 -2.55
C TRP A 115 17.10 4.28 -1.45
N ILE A 116 17.65 3.44 -0.56
CA ILE A 116 16.92 2.71 0.49
C ILE A 116 17.48 3.13 1.84
N GLU A 117 16.59 3.50 2.73
CA GLU A 117 16.86 3.86 4.14
C GLU A 117 16.18 2.83 5.06
N GLY A 118 16.57 2.80 6.33
CA GLY A 118 16.07 1.83 7.31
C GLY A 118 16.92 0.57 7.34
N THR A 119 16.30 -0.61 7.27
CA THR A 119 17.06 -1.85 7.27
C THR A 119 17.86 -2.02 5.98
N ARG A 120 19.05 -2.64 6.11
CA ARG A 120 19.84 -3.00 4.93
C ARG A 120 19.20 -4.23 4.28
N LEU A 121 18.79 -4.06 3.04
CA LEU A 121 18.32 -5.18 2.22
C LEU A 121 19.52 -5.89 1.60
N GLU A 122 19.61 -7.19 1.81
CA GLU A 122 20.63 -8.07 1.23
C GLU A 122 20.02 -8.88 0.07
N PRO A 123 20.83 -9.40 -0.86
CA PRO A 123 20.35 -10.30 -1.90
C PRO A 123 19.54 -11.47 -1.31
N GLY A 124 18.34 -11.68 -1.86
CA GLY A 124 17.42 -12.72 -1.39
C GLY A 124 16.51 -12.30 -0.22
N THR A 125 16.70 -11.10 0.39
CA THR A 125 15.75 -10.58 1.40
C THR A 125 14.36 -10.47 0.78
N ARG A 126 13.37 -11.14 1.41
CA ARG A 126 11.96 -11.08 0.96
C ARG A 126 11.33 -9.81 1.47
N VAL A 127 10.70 -9.04 0.58
CA VAL A 127 10.09 -7.78 0.98
C VAL A 127 8.62 -7.68 0.54
N LEU A 128 7.80 -7.12 1.43
CA LEU A 128 6.46 -6.65 1.13
C LEU A 128 6.54 -5.17 0.77
N LEU A 129 6.03 -4.80 -0.41
CA LEU A 129 5.80 -3.39 -0.74
C LEU A 129 4.40 -2.97 -0.31
N VAL A 130 4.32 -1.83 0.37
CA VAL A 130 3.06 -1.19 0.76
C VAL A 130 2.99 0.24 0.22
N ASP A 131 1.78 0.77 0.13
CA ASP A 131 1.54 2.18 -0.20
C ASP A 131 0.23 2.64 0.45
N ASP A 132 0.05 3.95 0.66
CA ASP A 132 -1.21 4.48 1.18
C ASP A 132 -2.32 4.37 0.11
N VAL A 133 -2.09 4.91 -1.08
CA VAL A 133 -3.06 4.89 -2.19
C VAL A 133 -2.33 4.62 -3.50
N ILE A 134 -2.69 3.55 -4.17
CA ILE A 134 -2.24 3.25 -5.53
C ILE A 134 -3.35 3.60 -6.53
N SER A 135 -3.01 4.36 -7.57
CA SER A 135 -3.88 4.59 -8.74
C SER A 135 -3.42 3.76 -9.93
N THR A 136 -2.25 4.07 -10.48
CA THR A 136 -1.66 3.34 -11.63
C THR A 136 -0.51 2.42 -11.24
N GLY A 137 0.03 2.57 -10.03
CA GLY A 137 1.13 1.76 -9.52
C GLY A 137 2.53 2.25 -9.87
N GLY A 138 2.67 3.38 -10.57
CA GLY A 138 3.98 3.89 -11.02
C GLY A 138 4.94 4.21 -9.86
N SER A 139 4.45 4.79 -8.76
CA SER A 139 5.26 5.05 -7.56
C SER A 139 5.78 3.76 -6.93
N THR A 140 4.91 2.77 -6.79
CA THR A 140 5.26 1.48 -6.23
C THR A 140 6.20 0.69 -7.15
N GLU A 141 6.09 0.88 -8.47
CA GLU A 141 7.02 0.30 -9.46
C GLU A 141 8.43 0.85 -9.32
N ILE A 142 8.59 2.15 -9.03
CA ILE A 142 9.89 2.75 -8.71
C ILE A 142 10.49 2.07 -7.46
N ALA A 143 9.69 1.86 -6.42
CA ALA A 143 10.15 1.15 -5.23
C ALA A 143 10.56 -0.29 -5.55
N PHE A 144 9.78 -0.99 -6.36
CA PHE A 144 10.09 -2.32 -6.85
C PHE A 144 11.47 -2.38 -7.52
N ASP A 145 11.72 -1.49 -8.48
CA ASP A 145 12.97 -1.47 -9.24
C ASP A 145 14.18 -1.18 -8.34
N ARG A 146 14.05 -0.32 -7.32
CA ARG A 146 15.12 -0.02 -6.36
C ARG A 146 15.41 -1.22 -5.44
N VAL A 147 14.37 -1.92 -5.01
CA VAL A 147 14.49 -3.15 -4.21
C VAL A 147 15.15 -4.27 -5.03
N ALA A 148 14.73 -4.47 -6.27
CA ALA A 148 15.31 -5.46 -7.16
C ALA A 148 16.78 -5.16 -7.49
N ALA A 149 17.15 -3.87 -7.62
CA ALA A 149 18.52 -3.45 -7.91
C ALA A 149 19.53 -3.82 -6.82
N VAL A 150 19.11 -4.01 -5.58
CA VAL A 150 19.98 -4.49 -4.48
C VAL A 150 19.92 -6.01 -4.31
N GLY A 151 19.20 -6.72 -5.19
CA GLY A 151 19.06 -8.18 -5.17
C GLY A 151 18.01 -8.72 -4.19
N ALA A 152 17.25 -7.84 -3.53
CA ALA A 152 16.12 -8.27 -2.70
C ALA A 152 14.93 -8.70 -3.58
N VAL A 153 14.06 -9.53 -3.01
CA VAL A 153 12.94 -10.15 -3.72
C VAL A 153 11.62 -9.58 -3.23
N VAL A 154 10.88 -8.91 -4.11
CA VAL A 154 9.52 -8.46 -3.79
C VAL A 154 8.58 -9.67 -3.83
N THR A 155 8.02 -10.04 -2.69
CA THR A 155 7.12 -11.19 -2.54
C THR A 155 5.66 -10.83 -2.63
N GLY A 156 5.32 -9.54 -2.52
CA GLY A 156 3.96 -9.05 -2.66
C GLY A 156 3.87 -7.54 -2.62
N VAL A 157 2.75 -7.03 -3.11
CA VAL A 157 2.37 -5.61 -3.04
C VAL A 157 1.00 -5.50 -2.41
N ILE A 158 0.90 -4.76 -1.29
CA ILE A 158 -0.36 -4.54 -0.59
C ILE A 158 -0.55 -3.04 -0.31
N PRO A 159 -1.25 -2.31 -1.19
CA PRO A 159 -1.69 -0.96 -0.86
C PRO A 159 -2.83 -0.97 0.16
N MET A 160 -2.93 0.11 0.94
CA MET A 160 -4.11 0.33 1.77
C MET A 160 -5.33 0.57 0.90
N VAL A 161 -5.21 1.38 -0.17
CA VAL A 161 -6.28 1.61 -1.13
C VAL A 161 -5.78 1.43 -2.55
N ASP A 162 -6.46 0.57 -3.32
CA ASP A 162 -6.32 0.53 -4.79
C ASP A 162 -7.47 1.34 -5.41
N ARG A 163 -7.11 2.49 -5.96
CA ARG A 163 -8.05 3.41 -6.58
C ARG A 163 -8.20 3.21 -8.09
N GLY A 164 -7.34 2.41 -8.69
CA GLY A 164 -7.33 2.11 -10.13
C GLY A 164 -7.74 0.69 -10.45
N ASP A 165 -7.67 0.34 -11.73
CA ASP A 165 -7.92 -1.01 -12.22
C ASP A 165 -6.71 -1.61 -12.96
N VAL A 166 -5.57 -0.90 -12.95
CA VAL A 166 -4.38 -1.26 -13.74
C VAL A 166 -3.22 -1.81 -12.92
N ALA A 167 -3.12 -1.46 -11.62
CA ALA A 167 -1.98 -1.82 -10.78
C ALA A 167 -1.81 -3.34 -10.65
N ALA A 168 -2.90 -4.08 -10.44
CA ALA A 168 -2.87 -5.54 -10.35
C ALA A 168 -2.28 -6.19 -11.61
N GLY A 169 -2.69 -5.74 -12.80
CA GLY A 169 -2.16 -6.21 -14.08
C GLY A 169 -0.68 -5.86 -14.28
N ARG A 170 -0.25 -4.71 -13.78
CA ARG A 170 1.15 -4.26 -13.82
C ARG A 170 2.07 -5.17 -13.01
N PHE A 171 1.68 -5.52 -11.77
CA PHE A 171 2.46 -6.42 -10.92
C PHE A 171 2.35 -7.89 -11.32
N ALA A 172 1.21 -8.32 -11.89
CA ALA A 172 1.08 -9.64 -12.48
C ALA A 172 2.11 -9.90 -13.61
N LYS A 173 2.41 -8.90 -14.44
CA LYS A 173 3.47 -8.99 -15.48
C LYS A 173 4.87 -9.17 -14.88
N ARG A 174 5.06 -8.82 -13.63
CA ARG A 174 6.32 -9.01 -12.88
C ARG A 174 6.32 -10.30 -12.04
N ASN A 175 5.27 -11.12 -12.15
CA ASN A 175 5.04 -12.33 -11.35
C ASN A 175 5.01 -12.06 -9.83
N VAL A 176 4.44 -10.92 -9.43
CA VAL A 176 4.32 -10.53 -8.03
C VAL A 176 2.84 -10.45 -7.65
N PRO A 177 2.43 -11.12 -6.56
CA PRO A 177 1.09 -11.01 -5.99
C PRO A 177 0.74 -9.56 -5.65
N PHE A 178 -0.46 -9.15 -6.02
CA PHE A 178 -1.03 -7.85 -5.66
C PHE A 178 -2.38 -8.06 -4.99
N ALA A 179 -2.55 -7.52 -3.79
CA ALA A 179 -3.79 -7.58 -3.05
C ALA A 179 -4.04 -6.25 -2.32
N ALA A 180 -5.06 -5.51 -2.71
CA ALA A 180 -5.41 -4.27 -2.03
C ALA A 180 -6.25 -4.54 -0.78
N LEU A 181 -6.00 -3.80 0.32
CA LEU A 181 -6.83 -3.91 1.51
C LEU A 181 -8.24 -3.39 1.24
N VAL A 182 -8.35 -2.25 0.55
CA VAL A 182 -9.61 -1.66 0.09
C VAL A 182 -9.46 -1.28 -1.38
N THR A 183 -10.50 -1.52 -2.18
CA THR A 183 -10.52 -1.17 -3.60
C THR A 183 -11.48 -0.02 -3.88
N TYR A 184 -11.36 0.61 -5.05
CA TYR A 184 -12.34 1.58 -5.54
C TYR A 184 -13.77 1.01 -5.58
N ARG A 185 -13.93 -0.31 -5.79
CA ARG A 185 -15.24 -0.99 -5.78
C ARG A 185 -15.84 -1.05 -4.38
N ASP A 186 -15.02 -1.32 -3.35
CA ASP A 186 -15.46 -1.31 -1.96
C ASP A 186 -15.94 0.09 -1.53
N LEU A 187 -15.31 1.14 -2.06
CA LEU A 187 -15.71 2.54 -1.83
C LEU A 187 -16.90 2.98 -2.66
N GLY A 188 -17.28 2.23 -3.70
CA GLY A 188 -18.36 2.56 -4.62
C GLY A 188 -18.02 3.74 -5.56
N ILE A 189 -16.76 3.91 -5.93
CA ILE A 189 -16.26 5.00 -6.79
C ILE A 189 -15.72 4.49 -8.13
N GLU A 190 -15.61 5.37 -9.12
CA GLU A 190 -15.04 5.03 -10.41
C GLU A 190 -13.51 4.85 -10.32
N PRO A 191 -12.93 3.87 -11.05
CA PRO A 191 -11.49 3.66 -11.04
C PRO A 191 -10.75 4.78 -11.77
N VAL A 192 -9.55 5.09 -11.30
CA VAL A 192 -8.58 5.88 -12.07
C VAL A 192 -8.02 5.00 -13.19
N LYS A 193 -8.14 5.46 -14.43
CA LYS A 193 -7.64 4.77 -15.63
C LYS A 193 -6.20 5.22 -15.94
N ASP A 194 -5.43 4.32 -16.54
CA ASP A 194 -4.14 4.68 -17.15
C ASP A 194 -4.44 5.46 -18.46
N VAL A 195 -3.82 6.63 -18.64
CA VAL A 195 -4.02 7.52 -19.78
C VAL A 195 -2.78 7.47 -20.67
#